data_3c83647b20f4d8a985cfbda776c4ca6c
#
_entry.id   3c83647b20f4d8a985cfbda776c4ca6c
#
_cell.length_a   1.000
_cell.length_b   1.000
_cell.length_c   1.000
_cell.angle_alpha   90.00
_cell.angle_beta   90.00
_cell.angle_gamma   90.00
#
_symmetry.space_group_name_H-M   'P 1'
#
loop_
_entity.id
_entity.type
_entity.pdbx_description
1 polymer ?
#
loop_
_entity_poly.entity_id
_entity_poly.type
_entity_poly.pdbx_seq_one_letter_code
_entity_poly.pdbx_strand_id
1 'polypeptide(L)'
;MDGRFFYSPQFDGFNFGVAEAPFAQLMAVLANESDGRFVYMGSTHTSEILPGFEQENPLDLVRSKPTGPRIWIGNSSRIGTHFDESDNIACVVSGTRRFTLFPPDQVGNLYPGPVDTTVAGQPTSLVDLADPDLERFPRFAEALKHAQSAELQPGDAIYIPALWWHGVQSTGQFNVLVNYWWQDTPADAGSPMNALGAALLSIGLLPEAKRLAWRAIFDHYVFAGREAAVEHIPERARGILGKSTPELRSTMREFLIRELKGR
;
A
#
# COMPACT_ATOMS: atom_id res chain seq x y z
N MET A 1 18.84 -12.86 -10.80
CA MET A 1 17.55 -12.36 -10.26
C MET A 1 16.45 -13.01 -11.10
N ASP A 2 15.36 -13.35 -10.45
CA ASP A 2 14.21 -14.01 -11.07
C ASP A 2 13.00 -13.06 -11.21
N GLY A 3 13.28 -11.77 -11.32
CA GLY A 3 12.28 -10.71 -11.43
C GLY A 3 11.63 -10.29 -10.12
N ARG A 4 12.08 -10.79 -8.97
CA ARG A 4 11.58 -10.37 -7.66
C ARG A 4 12.23 -9.06 -7.22
N PHE A 5 11.43 -8.01 -7.06
CA PHE A 5 11.84 -6.75 -6.44
C PHE A 5 11.64 -6.86 -4.94
N PHE A 6 12.75 -6.86 -4.18
CA PHE A 6 12.73 -7.21 -2.77
C PHE A 6 13.91 -6.58 -2.01
N TYR A 7 14.01 -6.89 -0.73
CA TYR A 7 15.16 -6.54 0.10
C TYR A 7 16.44 -7.25 -0.37
N SER A 8 17.58 -6.63 -0.10
CA SER A 8 18.88 -7.31 -0.18
C SER A 8 18.94 -8.49 0.80
N PRO A 9 19.81 -9.49 0.59
CA PRO A 9 19.95 -10.62 1.52
C PRO A 9 20.31 -10.21 2.96
N GLN A 10 20.97 -9.06 3.14
CA GLN A 10 21.38 -8.52 4.43
C GLN A 10 20.36 -7.55 5.04
N PHE A 11 19.29 -7.22 4.34
CA PHE A 11 18.29 -6.21 4.74
C PHE A 11 18.87 -4.78 4.92
N ASP A 12 20.00 -4.49 4.29
CA ASP A 12 20.66 -3.18 4.29
C ASP A 12 20.27 -2.30 3.09
N GLY A 13 19.33 -2.75 2.29
CA GLY A 13 18.80 -2.09 1.11
C GLY A 13 17.93 -3.03 0.29
N PHE A 14 17.95 -2.82 -1.03
CA PHE A 14 17.13 -3.59 -1.98
C PHE A 14 18.01 -4.37 -2.96
N ASN A 15 17.45 -5.41 -3.58
CA ASN A 15 18.11 -6.21 -4.61
C ASN A 15 18.04 -5.56 -6.00
N PHE A 16 17.58 -4.32 -6.10
CA PHE A 16 17.44 -3.56 -7.35
C PHE A 16 17.98 -2.14 -7.18
N GLY A 17 18.35 -1.52 -8.30
CA GLY A 17 18.70 -0.10 -8.36
C GLY A 17 17.57 0.73 -8.96
N VAL A 18 17.51 2.00 -8.61
CA VAL A 18 16.61 3.00 -9.18
C VAL A 18 17.41 3.96 -10.04
N ALA A 19 16.93 4.27 -11.24
CA ALA A 19 17.55 5.22 -12.15
C ALA A 19 16.47 6.11 -12.79
N GLU A 20 16.81 7.36 -13.01
CA GLU A 20 16.03 8.26 -13.86
C GLU A 20 16.47 8.11 -15.30
N ALA A 21 15.52 7.96 -16.22
CA ALA A 21 15.78 7.83 -17.64
C ALA A 21 14.63 8.39 -18.47
N PRO A 22 14.89 8.90 -19.69
CA PRO A 22 13.84 9.25 -20.63
C PRO A 22 12.92 8.05 -20.92
N PHE A 23 11.61 8.28 -21.04
CA PHE A 23 10.64 7.21 -21.33
C PHE A 23 11.00 6.42 -22.60
N ALA A 24 11.51 7.09 -23.64
CA ALA A 24 11.96 6.44 -24.87
C ALA A 24 13.09 5.43 -24.61
N GLN A 25 13.96 5.67 -23.64
CA GLN A 25 15.03 4.74 -23.28
C GLN A 25 14.46 3.48 -22.61
N LEU A 26 13.50 3.61 -21.72
CA LEU A 26 12.78 2.46 -21.15
C LEU A 26 12.16 1.60 -22.25
N MET A 27 11.45 2.23 -23.18
CA MET A 27 10.81 1.53 -24.31
C MET A 27 11.81 0.83 -25.20
N ALA A 28 12.97 1.46 -25.48
CA ALA A 28 14.05 0.85 -26.26
C ALA A 28 14.64 -0.38 -25.55
N VAL A 29 14.83 -0.33 -24.23
CA VAL A 29 15.31 -1.48 -23.43
C VAL A 29 14.31 -2.63 -23.47
N LEU A 30 13.02 -2.34 -23.31
CA LEU A 30 11.97 -3.37 -23.34
C LEU A 30 11.81 -3.99 -24.74
N ALA A 31 11.95 -3.19 -25.81
CA ALA A 31 11.88 -3.66 -27.19
C ALA A 31 13.05 -4.57 -27.61
N ASN A 32 14.22 -4.41 -26.98
CA ASN A 32 15.43 -5.19 -27.25
C ASN A 32 15.61 -6.39 -26.29
N GLU A 33 14.52 -6.99 -25.84
CA GLU A 33 14.51 -8.16 -24.94
C GLU A 33 15.27 -7.96 -23.61
N SER A 34 15.53 -6.71 -23.24
CA SER A 34 16.12 -6.26 -21.97
C SER A 34 17.47 -6.93 -21.58
N ASP A 35 18.11 -7.66 -22.49
CA ASP A 35 19.35 -8.41 -22.26
C ASP A 35 19.32 -9.27 -20.97
N GLY A 36 18.16 -9.91 -20.68
CA GLY A 36 17.94 -10.68 -19.46
C GLY A 36 17.77 -9.85 -18.19
N ARG A 37 17.71 -8.52 -18.28
CA ARG A 37 17.47 -7.63 -17.15
C ARG A 37 15.98 -7.52 -16.85
N PHE A 38 15.66 -7.39 -15.57
CA PHE A 38 14.31 -7.04 -15.10
C PHE A 38 14.23 -5.52 -14.98
N VAL A 39 13.29 -4.93 -15.73
CA VAL A 39 13.12 -3.47 -15.82
C VAL A 39 11.66 -3.14 -15.54
N TYR A 40 11.47 -2.14 -14.67
CA TYR A 40 10.15 -1.78 -14.19
C TYR A 40 10.05 -0.28 -13.92
N MET A 41 9.13 0.39 -14.57
CA MET A 41 8.72 1.75 -14.25
C MET A 41 7.41 1.67 -13.46
N GLY A 42 7.41 2.18 -12.25
CA GLY A 42 6.28 2.10 -11.34
C GLY A 42 5.67 3.45 -11.02
N SER A 43 4.34 3.46 -10.84
CA SER A 43 3.57 4.56 -10.27
C SER A 43 3.79 5.94 -10.90
N THR A 44 4.01 6.00 -12.22
CA THR A 44 4.14 7.27 -12.95
C THR A 44 2.74 7.79 -13.33
N HIS A 45 2.48 9.08 -13.16
CA HIS A 45 1.23 9.67 -13.65
C HIS A 45 1.17 9.60 -15.18
N THR A 46 0.03 9.17 -15.73
CA THR A 46 -0.13 9.08 -17.18
C THR A 46 0.03 10.43 -17.85
N SER A 47 -0.37 11.53 -17.21
CA SER A 47 -0.20 12.89 -17.71
C SER A 47 1.24 13.29 -17.99
N GLU A 48 2.22 12.63 -17.34
CA GLU A 48 3.65 12.92 -17.52
C GLU A 48 4.22 12.31 -18.80
N ILE A 49 3.71 11.13 -19.21
CA ILE A 49 4.30 10.36 -20.32
C ILE A 49 3.32 10.10 -21.47
N LEU A 50 2.02 10.21 -21.24
CA LEU A 50 0.94 10.00 -22.20
C LEU A 50 -0.09 11.14 -22.11
N PRO A 51 0.26 12.38 -22.53
CA PRO A 51 -0.68 13.50 -22.53
C PRO A 51 -1.94 13.15 -23.33
N GLY A 52 -3.12 13.43 -22.77
CA GLY A 52 -4.40 13.09 -23.39
C GLY A 52 -4.99 11.74 -22.96
N PHE A 53 -4.23 10.90 -22.26
CA PHE A 53 -4.69 9.55 -21.87
C PHE A 53 -6.01 9.57 -21.09
N GLU A 54 -6.15 10.45 -20.11
CA GLU A 54 -7.35 10.52 -19.25
C GLU A 54 -8.60 10.92 -20.03
N GLN A 55 -8.44 11.81 -21.00
CA GLN A 55 -9.54 12.30 -21.83
C GLN A 55 -10.04 11.23 -22.81
N GLU A 56 -9.11 10.42 -23.33
CA GLU A 56 -9.41 9.38 -24.31
C GLU A 56 -9.83 8.05 -23.66
N ASN A 57 -9.47 7.86 -22.38
CA ASN A 57 -9.74 6.62 -21.64
C ASN A 57 -10.45 6.90 -20.30
N PRO A 58 -11.63 7.52 -20.29
CA PRO A 58 -12.35 7.79 -19.05
C PRO A 58 -12.82 6.49 -18.39
N LEU A 59 -12.62 6.38 -17.07
CA LEU A 59 -13.14 5.27 -16.27
C LEU A 59 -14.29 5.77 -15.38
N ASP A 60 -15.52 5.48 -15.77
CA ASP A 60 -16.72 5.97 -15.08
C ASP A 60 -16.81 5.53 -13.60
N LEU A 61 -16.29 4.36 -13.27
CA LEU A 61 -16.27 3.82 -11.91
C LEU A 61 -15.57 4.73 -10.90
N VAL A 62 -14.59 5.53 -11.34
CA VAL A 62 -13.81 6.43 -10.47
C VAL A 62 -14.03 7.91 -10.77
N ARG A 63 -14.99 8.26 -11.65
CA ARG A 63 -15.26 9.65 -12.07
C ARG A 63 -15.53 10.62 -10.91
N SER A 64 -16.14 10.12 -9.84
CA SER A 64 -16.44 10.92 -8.63
C SER A 64 -15.32 10.89 -7.59
N LYS A 65 -14.23 10.16 -7.83
CA LYS A 65 -13.13 10.02 -6.90
C LYS A 65 -11.99 10.99 -7.23
N PRO A 66 -11.31 11.56 -6.22
CA PRO A 66 -10.16 12.43 -6.44
C PRO A 66 -8.93 11.60 -6.79
N THR A 67 -8.91 11.06 -8.00
CA THR A 67 -7.82 10.18 -8.46
C THR A 67 -7.42 10.54 -9.89
N GLY A 68 -6.15 10.32 -10.23
CA GLY A 68 -5.64 10.32 -11.59
C GLY A 68 -5.00 8.96 -11.92
N PRO A 69 -5.01 8.52 -13.17
CA PRO A 69 -4.43 7.25 -13.57
C PRO A 69 -2.91 7.26 -13.42
N ARG A 70 -2.40 6.15 -12.88
CA ARG A 70 -0.97 5.85 -12.83
C ARG A 70 -0.67 4.65 -13.69
N ILE A 71 0.49 4.67 -14.34
CA ILE A 71 0.91 3.61 -15.25
C ILE A 71 2.15 2.89 -14.72
N TRP A 72 2.20 1.62 -15.03
CA TRP A 72 3.25 0.69 -14.65
C TRP A 72 3.67 -0.09 -15.90
N ILE A 73 4.92 0.03 -16.28
CA ILE A 73 5.45 -0.59 -17.51
C ILE A 73 6.72 -1.37 -17.18
N GLY A 74 6.83 -2.58 -17.67
CA GLY A 74 8.01 -3.40 -17.47
C GLY A 74 7.94 -4.73 -18.22
N ASN A 75 8.94 -5.56 -17.99
CA ASN A 75 8.90 -6.96 -18.38
C ASN A 75 8.39 -7.85 -17.24
N SER A 76 8.72 -9.13 -17.23
CA SER A 76 8.37 -10.05 -16.14
C SER A 76 8.81 -9.50 -14.80
N SER A 77 7.92 -9.52 -13.81
CA SER A 77 8.24 -9.04 -12.47
C SER A 77 7.44 -9.78 -11.40
N ARG A 78 7.99 -9.84 -10.20
CA ARG A 78 7.32 -10.35 -8.99
C ARG A 78 7.42 -9.29 -7.91
N ILE A 79 6.29 -8.66 -7.61
CA ILE A 79 6.16 -7.66 -6.55
C ILE A 79 5.74 -8.40 -5.27
N GLY A 80 6.54 -8.28 -4.23
CA GLY A 80 6.27 -8.90 -2.94
C GLY A 80 4.92 -8.49 -2.36
N THR A 81 4.29 -9.39 -1.61
CA THR A 81 2.97 -9.14 -1.00
C THR A 81 3.05 -7.97 -0.02
N HIS A 82 2.33 -6.91 -0.30
CA HIS A 82 2.23 -5.66 0.48
C HIS A 82 0.79 -5.17 0.49
N PHE A 83 0.49 -4.11 1.21
CA PHE A 83 -0.80 -3.43 1.16
C PHE A 83 -0.63 -1.97 0.76
N ASP A 84 -1.69 -1.35 0.26
CA ASP A 84 -1.81 0.09 0.05
C ASP A 84 -2.83 0.69 1.02
N GLU A 85 -2.65 1.96 1.40
CA GLU A 85 -3.62 2.70 2.24
C GLU A 85 -4.83 3.19 1.44
N SER A 86 -4.82 2.99 0.13
CA SER A 86 -5.84 3.44 -0.82
C SER A 86 -6.63 2.28 -1.39
N ASP A 87 -7.89 2.52 -1.68
CA ASP A 87 -8.64 1.69 -2.62
C ASP A 87 -8.01 1.77 -3.99
N ASN A 88 -8.05 0.69 -4.74
CA ASN A 88 -7.34 0.55 -6.02
C ASN A 88 -8.19 -0.20 -7.05
N ILE A 89 -8.33 0.36 -8.25
CA ILE A 89 -8.73 -0.41 -9.44
C ILE A 89 -7.51 -0.52 -10.33
N ALA A 90 -7.08 -1.75 -10.59
CA ALA A 90 -5.93 -2.06 -11.43
C ALA A 90 -6.39 -2.71 -12.74
N CYS A 91 -6.11 -2.05 -13.87
CA CYS A 91 -6.53 -2.43 -15.21
C CYS A 91 -5.32 -2.96 -16.00
N VAL A 92 -5.38 -4.17 -16.50
CA VAL A 92 -4.33 -4.73 -17.36
C VAL A 92 -4.52 -4.22 -18.79
N VAL A 93 -3.49 -3.57 -19.32
CA VAL A 93 -3.48 -3.00 -20.68
C VAL A 93 -2.70 -3.91 -21.64
N SER A 94 -1.60 -4.51 -21.16
CA SER A 94 -0.78 -5.43 -21.95
C SER A 94 -0.11 -6.47 -21.04
N GLY A 95 0.13 -7.65 -21.58
CA GLY A 95 0.70 -8.78 -20.84
C GLY A 95 -0.33 -9.48 -19.95
N THR A 96 0.13 -10.39 -19.11
CA THR A 96 -0.70 -11.13 -18.15
C THR A 96 -0.23 -10.85 -16.74
N ARG A 97 -1.18 -10.63 -15.83
CA ARG A 97 -0.87 -10.44 -14.41
C ARG A 97 -1.69 -11.36 -13.53
N ARG A 98 -0.99 -12.00 -12.60
CA ARG A 98 -1.62 -12.72 -11.50
C ARG A 98 -1.57 -11.87 -10.25
N PHE A 99 -2.73 -11.62 -9.67
CA PHE A 99 -2.90 -11.03 -8.36
C PHE A 99 -3.24 -12.11 -7.35
N THR A 100 -2.61 -12.05 -6.18
CA THR A 100 -2.99 -12.88 -5.03
C THR A 100 -3.22 -11.94 -3.86
N LEU A 101 -4.45 -11.94 -3.33
CA LEU A 101 -4.93 -11.05 -2.30
C LEU A 101 -5.12 -11.80 -0.99
N PHE A 102 -4.84 -11.12 0.13
CA PHE A 102 -5.09 -11.64 1.47
C PHE A 102 -5.82 -10.58 2.30
N PRO A 103 -6.82 -10.96 3.11
CA PRO A 103 -7.52 -10.00 3.95
C PRO A 103 -6.60 -9.42 5.04
N PRO A 104 -6.89 -8.19 5.53
CA PRO A 104 -6.04 -7.48 6.50
C PRO A 104 -5.77 -8.22 7.81
N ASP A 105 -6.71 -9.06 8.26
CA ASP A 105 -6.58 -9.85 9.49
C ASP A 105 -5.49 -10.94 9.41
N GLN A 106 -5.00 -11.24 8.20
CA GLN A 106 -3.88 -12.17 7.99
C GLN A 106 -2.50 -11.54 8.20
N VAL A 107 -2.41 -10.27 8.62
CA VAL A 107 -1.14 -9.56 8.80
C VAL A 107 -0.10 -10.36 9.60
N GLY A 108 -0.49 -11.02 10.69
CA GLY A 108 0.42 -11.83 11.51
C GLY A 108 0.89 -13.11 10.82
N ASN A 109 0.14 -13.62 9.86
CA ASN A 109 0.42 -14.82 9.09
C ASN A 109 1.23 -14.54 7.82
N LEU A 110 1.29 -13.27 7.41
CA LEU A 110 2.02 -12.81 6.22
C LEU A 110 3.48 -12.42 6.50
N TYR A 111 3.91 -12.44 7.75
CA TYR A 111 5.28 -12.10 8.15
C TYR A 111 5.78 -10.78 7.54
N PRO A 112 5.17 -9.63 7.91
CA PRO A 112 5.59 -8.33 7.43
C PRO A 112 7.07 -8.05 7.73
N GLY A 113 7.76 -7.46 6.78
CA GLY A 113 9.11 -6.94 6.94
C GLY A 113 9.16 -5.62 7.71
N PRO A 114 10.28 -4.89 7.62
CA PRO A 114 10.45 -3.59 8.26
C PRO A 114 9.35 -2.59 7.88
N VAL A 115 8.96 -1.73 8.82
CA VAL A 115 7.93 -0.70 8.60
C VAL A 115 8.52 0.64 8.15
N ASP A 116 9.82 0.85 8.33
CA ASP A 116 10.57 2.08 8.05
C ASP A 116 11.43 1.97 6.77
N THR A 117 11.83 0.75 6.40
CA THR A 117 12.55 0.47 5.16
C THR A 117 11.69 -0.43 4.29
N THR A 118 11.03 0.13 3.29
CA THR A 118 9.99 -0.55 2.51
C THR A 118 10.30 -0.57 1.02
N VAL A 119 9.95 -1.67 0.36
CA VAL A 119 10.16 -1.85 -1.10
C VAL A 119 9.25 -0.93 -1.92
N ALA A 120 8.02 -0.72 -1.46
CA ALA A 120 6.96 -0.04 -2.22
C ALA A 120 6.18 1.01 -1.38
N GLY A 121 6.77 1.53 -0.31
CA GLY A 121 6.14 2.52 0.58
C GLY A 121 5.44 1.91 1.78
N GLN A 122 5.08 0.63 1.75
CA GLN A 122 4.42 -0.09 2.84
C GLN A 122 5.19 -1.38 3.18
N PRO A 123 5.04 -1.94 4.40
CA PRO A 123 5.67 -3.20 4.76
C PRO A 123 5.36 -4.30 3.75
N THR A 124 6.39 -5.03 3.34
CA THR A 124 6.27 -6.14 2.39
C THR A 124 6.48 -7.45 3.12
N SER A 125 5.65 -8.45 2.84
CA SER A 125 5.81 -9.81 3.37
C SER A 125 7.19 -10.38 3.06
N LEU A 126 7.81 -11.00 4.04
CA LEU A 126 9.11 -11.67 3.85
C LEU A 126 8.98 -13.02 3.11
N VAL A 127 7.76 -13.53 2.97
CA VAL A 127 7.49 -14.80 2.29
C VAL A 127 7.56 -14.60 0.78
N ASP A 128 8.25 -15.48 0.07
CA ASP A 128 8.14 -15.55 -1.38
C ASP A 128 6.84 -16.26 -1.76
N LEU A 129 5.90 -15.51 -2.34
CA LEU A 129 4.61 -16.07 -2.73
C LEU A 129 4.71 -17.15 -3.81
N ALA A 130 5.74 -17.11 -4.65
CA ALA A 130 5.94 -18.08 -5.73
C ALA A 130 6.53 -19.41 -5.21
N ASP A 131 7.30 -19.36 -4.13
CA ASP A 131 7.94 -20.53 -3.50
C ASP A 131 7.98 -20.34 -1.98
N PRO A 132 6.85 -20.54 -1.29
CA PRO A 132 6.77 -20.28 0.16
C PRO A 132 7.57 -21.29 0.98
N ASP A 133 8.57 -20.82 1.70
CA ASP A 133 9.29 -21.61 2.70
C ASP A 133 8.43 -21.76 3.97
N LEU A 134 7.63 -22.81 4.02
CA LEU A 134 6.74 -23.09 5.15
C LEU A 134 7.47 -23.63 6.41
N GLU A 135 8.72 -24.08 6.31
CA GLU A 135 9.53 -24.42 7.46
C GLU A 135 9.95 -23.16 8.21
N ARG A 136 10.39 -22.14 7.46
CA ARG A 136 10.76 -20.83 7.99
C ARG A 136 9.55 -19.97 8.38
N PHE A 137 8.47 -20.06 7.62
CA PHE A 137 7.27 -19.24 7.76
C PHE A 137 5.98 -20.07 7.95
N PRO A 138 5.87 -20.89 9.01
CA PRO A 138 4.79 -21.89 9.15
C PRO A 138 3.39 -21.29 9.21
N ARG A 139 3.20 -20.08 9.77
CA ARG A 139 1.88 -19.42 9.79
C ARG A 139 1.38 -19.01 8.41
N PHE A 140 2.26 -18.91 7.40
CA PHE A 140 1.85 -18.56 6.04
C PHE A 140 0.91 -19.62 5.44
N ALA A 141 0.99 -20.88 5.88
CA ALA A 141 0.03 -21.92 5.51
C ALA A 141 -1.42 -21.55 5.90
N GLU A 142 -1.60 -20.79 6.99
CA GLU A 142 -2.93 -20.27 7.36
C GLU A 142 -3.35 -19.12 6.43
N ALA A 143 -2.46 -18.18 6.14
CA ALA A 143 -2.76 -17.10 5.19
C ALA A 143 -3.20 -17.63 3.82
N LEU A 144 -2.56 -18.70 3.33
CA LEU A 144 -2.92 -19.33 2.05
C LEU A 144 -4.37 -19.84 1.99
N LYS A 145 -4.98 -20.23 3.12
CA LYS A 145 -6.38 -20.66 3.14
C LYS A 145 -7.36 -19.51 2.89
N HIS A 146 -6.91 -18.28 3.14
CA HIS A 146 -7.71 -17.06 2.94
C HIS A 146 -7.31 -16.31 1.66
N ALA A 147 -6.36 -16.83 0.90
CA ALA A 147 -5.90 -16.22 -0.33
C ALA A 147 -6.97 -16.25 -1.42
N GLN A 148 -7.10 -15.14 -2.14
CA GLN A 148 -7.90 -15.03 -3.35
C GLN A 148 -6.98 -14.69 -4.51
N SER A 149 -7.02 -15.47 -5.59
CA SER A 149 -6.15 -15.25 -6.74
C SER A 149 -6.95 -15.08 -8.02
N ALA A 150 -6.50 -14.16 -8.86
CA ALA A 150 -7.02 -13.94 -10.20
C ALA A 150 -5.88 -13.76 -11.19
N GLU A 151 -6.04 -14.32 -12.39
CA GLU A 151 -5.17 -14.08 -13.52
C GLU A 151 -5.91 -13.17 -14.51
N LEU A 152 -5.31 -12.04 -14.82
CA LEU A 152 -5.91 -10.98 -15.62
C LEU A 152 -5.18 -10.85 -16.96
N GLN A 153 -5.98 -10.70 -18.01
CA GLN A 153 -5.57 -10.47 -19.39
C GLN A 153 -5.82 -8.99 -19.77
N PRO A 154 -5.29 -8.51 -20.91
CA PRO A 154 -5.60 -7.17 -21.39
C PRO A 154 -7.11 -6.94 -21.51
N GLY A 155 -7.59 -5.85 -20.90
CA GLY A 155 -9.01 -5.51 -20.80
C GLY A 155 -9.65 -5.89 -19.47
N ASP A 156 -9.01 -6.74 -18.67
CA ASP A 156 -9.50 -7.08 -17.32
C ASP A 156 -9.08 -6.02 -16.29
N ALA A 157 -9.87 -5.92 -15.23
CA ALA A 157 -9.56 -5.08 -14.08
C ALA A 157 -9.88 -5.81 -12.78
N ILE A 158 -9.16 -5.45 -11.70
CA ILE A 158 -9.40 -5.94 -10.36
C ILE A 158 -9.57 -4.75 -9.40
N TYR A 159 -10.57 -4.84 -8.52
CA TYR A 159 -10.69 -3.96 -7.37
C TYR A 159 -9.96 -4.56 -6.17
N ILE A 160 -9.06 -3.78 -5.57
CA ILE A 160 -8.30 -4.14 -4.38
C ILE A 160 -8.71 -3.14 -3.28
N PRO A 161 -9.44 -3.58 -2.25
CA PRO A 161 -9.78 -2.69 -1.14
C PRO A 161 -8.54 -2.19 -0.41
N ALA A 162 -8.60 -0.98 0.14
CA ALA A 162 -7.55 -0.45 1.01
C ALA A 162 -7.17 -1.48 2.10
N LEU A 163 -5.88 -1.56 2.41
CA LEU A 163 -5.28 -2.47 3.41
C LEU A 163 -5.35 -3.97 3.08
N TRP A 164 -5.94 -4.37 1.97
CA TRP A 164 -5.79 -5.76 1.52
C TRP A 164 -4.36 -5.99 1.02
N TRP A 165 -3.74 -7.02 1.58
CA TRP A 165 -2.42 -7.44 1.13
C TRP A 165 -2.51 -8.07 -0.25
N HIS A 166 -1.58 -7.71 -1.13
CA HIS A 166 -1.56 -8.24 -2.49
C HIS A 166 -0.14 -8.42 -3.02
N GLY A 167 0.10 -9.59 -3.60
CA GLY A 167 1.28 -9.88 -4.39
C GLY A 167 0.91 -9.87 -5.87
N VAL A 168 1.80 -9.36 -6.72
CA VAL A 168 1.56 -9.22 -8.16
C VAL A 168 2.68 -9.88 -8.94
N GLN A 169 2.33 -10.78 -9.84
CA GLN A 169 3.25 -11.39 -10.78
C GLN A 169 2.87 -11.00 -12.19
N SER A 170 3.82 -10.54 -12.99
CA SER A 170 3.65 -10.33 -14.41
C SER A 170 4.55 -11.28 -15.20
N THR A 171 4.06 -11.76 -16.31
CA THR A 171 4.80 -12.67 -17.21
C THR A 171 4.92 -12.05 -18.60
N GLY A 172 5.94 -12.49 -19.35
CA GLY A 172 6.17 -11.98 -20.70
C GLY A 172 7.08 -10.77 -20.76
N GLN A 173 7.43 -10.43 -21.98
CA GLN A 173 8.44 -9.41 -22.33
C GLN A 173 7.96 -7.98 -22.10
N PHE A 174 6.66 -7.73 -22.24
CA PHE A 174 6.07 -6.41 -22.19
C PHE A 174 4.75 -6.44 -21.42
N ASN A 175 4.70 -5.70 -20.34
CA ASN A 175 3.55 -5.60 -19.46
C ASN A 175 3.20 -4.15 -19.19
N VAL A 176 1.93 -3.80 -19.30
CA VAL A 176 1.39 -2.48 -18.96
C VAL A 176 0.18 -2.64 -18.06
N LEU A 177 0.18 -1.92 -16.96
CA LEU A 177 -0.96 -1.78 -16.06
C LEU A 177 -1.26 -0.29 -15.87
N VAL A 178 -2.53 0.05 -15.81
CA VAL A 178 -3.00 1.37 -15.37
C VAL A 178 -3.85 1.17 -14.13
N ASN A 179 -3.60 1.97 -13.10
CA ASN A 179 -4.40 1.90 -11.88
C ASN A 179 -4.87 3.27 -11.42
N TYR A 180 -5.91 3.23 -10.59
CA TYR A 180 -6.55 4.39 -9.98
C TYR A 180 -6.62 4.16 -8.48
N TRP A 181 -5.92 5.01 -7.71
CA TRP A 181 -5.95 5.00 -6.25
C TRP A 181 -6.78 6.15 -5.71
N TRP A 182 -7.63 5.89 -4.74
CA TRP A 182 -8.33 6.94 -4.00
C TRP A 182 -8.42 6.61 -2.51
N GLN A 183 -8.65 7.65 -1.72
CA GLN A 183 -8.92 7.55 -0.29
C GLN A 183 -10.20 8.32 0.01
N ASP A 184 -11.01 7.80 0.92
CA ASP A 184 -12.24 8.47 1.38
C ASP A 184 -11.98 9.36 2.61
N THR A 185 -10.70 9.57 2.98
CA THR A 185 -10.28 10.44 4.07
C THR A 185 -9.80 11.79 3.53
N PRO A 186 -9.97 12.89 4.29
CA PRO A 186 -9.42 14.17 3.92
C PRO A 186 -7.89 14.10 3.77
N ALA A 187 -7.34 14.69 2.71
CA ALA A 187 -5.89 14.67 2.42
C ALA A 187 -5.04 15.26 3.56
N ASP A 188 -5.62 16.17 4.37
CA ASP A 188 -4.98 16.78 5.53
C ASP A 188 -5.13 15.97 6.84
N ALA A 189 -5.72 14.78 6.80
CA ALA A 189 -5.81 13.90 7.99
C ALA A 189 -4.46 13.25 8.35
N GLY A 190 -3.57 13.08 7.36
CA GLY A 190 -2.30 12.36 7.52
C GLY A 190 -2.45 10.85 7.39
N SER A 191 -1.33 10.15 7.25
CA SER A 191 -1.31 8.69 7.12
C SER A 191 -1.53 8.00 8.46
N PRO A 192 -2.36 6.94 8.54
CA PRO A 192 -2.48 6.05 9.69
C PRO A 192 -1.14 5.42 10.14
N MET A 193 -0.17 5.27 9.23
CA MET A 193 1.17 4.79 9.57
C MET A 193 1.89 5.71 10.56
N ASN A 194 1.60 7.02 10.54
CA ASN A 194 2.12 7.95 11.56
C ASN A 194 1.58 7.65 12.96
N ALA A 195 0.30 7.25 13.06
CA ALA A 195 -0.29 6.84 14.32
C ALA A 195 0.31 5.52 14.81
N LEU A 196 0.56 4.57 13.91
CA LEU A 196 1.29 3.34 14.22
C LEU A 196 2.70 3.64 14.74
N GLY A 197 3.46 4.54 14.08
CA GLY A 197 4.79 4.96 14.52
C GLY A 197 4.76 5.58 15.92
N ALA A 198 3.82 6.49 16.21
CA ALA A 198 3.64 7.08 17.53
C ALA A 198 3.27 6.03 18.60
N ALA A 199 2.43 5.06 18.25
CA ALA A 199 2.06 3.96 19.14
C ALA A 199 3.24 3.02 19.42
N LEU A 200 4.06 2.70 18.44
CA LEU A 200 5.29 1.93 18.62
C LEU A 200 6.27 2.63 19.55
N LEU A 201 6.45 3.95 19.38
CA LEU A 201 7.33 4.78 20.21
C LEU A 201 6.87 4.83 21.69
N SER A 202 5.57 4.81 21.94
CA SER A 202 5.00 5.01 23.30
C SER A 202 4.41 3.73 23.89
N ILE A 203 3.34 3.22 23.29
CA ILE A 203 2.59 2.05 23.80
C ILE A 203 3.40 0.77 23.64
N GLY A 204 4.12 0.62 22.52
CA GLY A 204 4.92 -0.56 22.21
C GLY A 204 5.97 -0.88 23.28
N LEU A 205 6.45 0.11 24.01
CA LEU A 205 7.46 -0.02 25.07
C LEU A 205 6.87 -0.40 26.44
N LEU A 206 5.54 -0.41 26.58
CA LEU A 206 4.90 -0.72 27.86
C LEU A 206 4.87 -2.22 28.16
N PRO A 207 4.82 -2.62 29.46
CA PRO A 207 4.51 -4.00 29.84
C PRO A 207 3.17 -4.46 29.26
N GLU A 208 3.04 -5.77 29.00
CA GLU A 208 1.90 -6.38 28.32
C GLU A 208 0.53 -5.94 28.88
N ALA A 209 0.35 -6.03 30.21
CA ALA A 209 -0.91 -5.63 30.84
C ALA A 209 -1.31 -4.17 30.54
N LYS A 210 -0.33 -3.28 30.46
CA LYS A 210 -0.57 -1.86 30.10
C LYS A 210 -0.88 -1.71 28.61
N ARG A 211 -0.21 -2.47 27.72
CA ARG A 211 -0.54 -2.48 26.28
C ARG A 211 -1.98 -2.95 26.05
N LEU A 212 -2.41 -4.01 26.75
CA LEU A 212 -3.80 -4.49 26.66
C LEU A 212 -4.83 -3.46 27.18
N ALA A 213 -4.50 -2.73 28.24
CA ALA A 213 -5.35 -1.64 28.71
C ALA A 213 -5.45 -0.50 27.68
N TRP A 214 -4.34 -0.13 27.02
CA TRP A 214 -4.35 0.83 25.93
C TRP A 214 -5.14 0.36 24.73
N ARG A 215 -5.12 -0.94 24.41
CA ARG A 215 -5.97 -1.49 23.34
C ARG A 215 -7.44 -1.16 23.59
N ALA A 216 -7.96 -1.38 24.81
CA ALA A 216 -9.34 -1.05 25.14
C ALA A 216 -9.66 0.45 24.98
N ILE A 217 -8.70 1.34 25.26
CA ILE A 217 -8.86 2.78 25.04
C ILE A 217 -8.93 3.09 23.54
N PHE A 218 -8.06 2.49 22.72
CA PHE A 218 -8.10 2.64 21.27
C PHE A 218 -9.39 2.07 20.67
N ASP A 219 -9.81 0.89 21.13
CA ASP A 219 -11.08 0.27 20.71
C ASP A 219 -12.25 1.25 20.94
N HIS A 220 -12.28 1.94 22.08
CA HIS A 220 -13.33 2.92 22.40
C HIS A 220 -13.23 4.22 21.57
N TYR A 221 -12.06 4.85 21.52
CA TYR A 221 -11.95 6.20 20.93
C TYR A 221 -11.67 6.21 19.43
N VAL A 222 -11.11 5.12 18.88
CA VAL A 222 -10.65 5.07 17.50
C VAL A 222 -11.49 4.09 16.67
N PHE A 223 -11.73 2.87 17.17
CA PHE A 223 -12.32 1.79 16.39
C PHE A 223 -13.83 1.61 16.57
N ALA A 224 -14.42 1.98 17.71
CA ALA A 224 -15.85 1.84 17.95
C ALA A 224 -16.75 2.85 17.20
N GLY A 225 -16.14 3.76 16.45
CA GLY A 225 -16.85 4.84 15.78
C GLY A 225 -17.00 6.08 16.67
N ARG A 226 -16.91 7.24 16.01
CA ARG A 226 -16.78 8.54 16.69
C ARG A 226 -17.99 8.89 17.55
N GLU A 227 -19.20 8.55 17.11
CA GLU A 227 -20.43 8.90 17.83
C GLU A 227 -20.54 8.17 19.17
N ALA A 228 -20.25 6.88 19.20
CA ALA A 228 -20.28 6.07 20.41
C ALA A 228 -19.33 6.57 21.50
N ALA A 229 -18.18 7.11 21.11
CA ALA A 229 -17.21 7.65 22.06
C ALA A 229 -17.62 9.03 22.66
N VAL A 230 -18.60 9.74 22.09
CA VAL A 230 -18.90 11.13 22.45
C VAL A 230 -20.35 11.44 22.74
N GLU A 231 -21.29 10.49 22.61
CA GLU A 231 -22.72 10.72 22.77
C GLU A 231 -23.11 11.34 24.13
N HIS A 232 -22.38 10.96 25.19
CA HIS A 232 -22.56 11.46 26.56
C HIS A 232 -21.88 12.81 26.80
N ILE A 233 -21.10 13.34 25.86
CA ILE A 233 -20.37 14.60 26.00
C ILE A 233 -21.15 15.71 25.27
N PRO A 234 -21.55 16.81 25.97
CA PRO A 234 -22.16 17.94 25.31
C PRO A 234 -21.30 18.45 24.15
N GLU A 235 -21.90 18.80 23.01
CA GLU A 235 -21.18 19.16 21.79
C GLU A 235 -20.08 20.22 22.01
N ARG A 236 -20.40 21.29 22.81
CA ARG A 236 -19.45 22.35 23.17
C ARG A 236 -18.23 21.88 23.97
N ALA A 237 -18.28 20.67 24.55
CA ALA A 237 -17.22 20.11 25.39
C ALA A 237 -16.40 19.00 24.71
N ARG A 238 -16.74 18.65 23.48
CA ARG A 238 -16.10 17.50 22.77
C ARG A 238 -14.65 17.77 22.36
N GLY A 239 -14.24 19.03 22.22
CA GLY A 239 -12.84 19.37 21.85
C GLY A 239 -12.36 18.61 20.63
N ILE A 240 -11.24 17.89 20.74
CA ILE A 240 -10.65 17.07 19.65
C ILE A 240 -11.53 15.88 19.21
N LEU A 241 -12.49 15.49 20.05
CA LEU A 241 -13.46 14.44 19.72
C LEU A 241 -14.67 15.00 18.93
N GLY A 242 -14.76 16.30 18.76
CA GLY A 242 -15.82 16.96 17.99
C GLY A 242 -15.78 16.63 16.49
N LYS A 243 -16.69 17.20 15.71
CA LYS A 243 -16.74 17.01 14.26
C LYS A 243 -15.38 17.37 13.63
N SER A 244 -14.87 16.52 12.76
CA SER A 244 -13.60 16.75 12.08
C SER A 244 -13.72 17.88 11.06
N THR A 245 -13.12 19.02 11.36
CA THR A 245 -12.97 20.16 10.44
C THR A 245 -11.49 20.36 10.08
N PRO A 246 -11.17 21.05 8.97
CA PRO A 246 -9.78 21.38 8.64
C PRO A 246 -9.04 22.07 9.77
N GLU A 247 -9.70 23.02 10.46
CA GLU A 247 -9.13 23.79 11.58
C GLU A 247 -8.80 22.88 12.76
N LEU A 248 -9.72 21.96 13.12
CA LEU A 248 -9.49 21.00 14.19
C LEU A 248 -8.33 20.08 13.87
N ARG A 249 -8.25 19.58 12.63
CA ARG A 249 -7.14 18.72 12.19
C ARG A 249 -5.80 19.46 12.22
N SER A 250 -5.76 20.74 11.82
CA SER A 250 -4.56 21.59 11.94
C SER A 250 -4.12 21.74 13.38
N THR A 251 -5.05 22.09 14.28
CA THR A 251 -4.78 22.23 15.71
C THR A 251 -4.24 20.93 16.33
N MET A 252 -4.84 19.79 15.98
CA MET A 252 -4.38 18.47 16.45
C MET A 252 -2.97 18.16 15.95
N ARG A 253 -2.66 18.47 14.70
CA ARG A 253 -1.33 18.26 14.13
C ARG A 253 -0.28 19.13 14.81
N GLU A 254 -0.56 20.40 15.02
CA GLU A 254 0.34 21.31 15.73
C GLU A 254 0.59 20.85 17.18
N PHE A 255 -0.46 20.40 17.85
CA PHE A 255 -0.33 19.79 19.18
C PHE A 255 0.60 18.57 19.15
N LEU A 256 0.37 17.63 18.27
CA LEU A 256 1.19 16.41 18.16
C LEU A 256 2.65 16.72 17.83
N ILE A 257 2.91 17.65 16.89
CA ILE A 257 4.26 18.07 16.54
C ILE A 257 4.98 18.66 17.76
N ARG A 258 4.30 19.49 18.54
CA ARG A 258 4.86 20.10 19.75
C ARG A 258 5.20 19.03 20.81
N GLU A 259 4.29 18.12 21.08
CA GLU A 259 4.51 17.08 22.10
C GLU A 259 5.62 16.09 21.69
N LEU A 260 5.74 15.74 20.40
CA LEU A 260 6.78 14.86 19.89
C LEU A 260 8.17 15.50 19.89
N LYS A 261 8.27 16.83 19.77
CA LYS A 261 9.57 17.53 19.84
C LYS A 261 10.14 17.62 21.25
N GLY A 262 9.36 17.27 22.25
CA GLY A 262 9.70 17.44 23.66
C GLY A 262 9.51 18.89 24.12
N ARG A 263 9.26 19.07 25.41
CA ARG A 263 9.24 20.40 26.07
C ARG A 263 10.66 20.87 26.29
#